data_8e6c9239b72370e448b1c90f66200686
#
_entry.id   8e6c9239b72370e448b1c90f66200686
#
_cell.length_a   1.000
_cell.length_b   1.000
_cell.length_c   1.000
_cell.angle_alpha   90.00
_cell.angle_beta   90.00
_cell.angle_gamma   90.00
#
_symmetry.space_group_name_H-M   'P 1'
#
loop_
_entity.id
_entity.type
_entity.pdbx_description
1 polymer ?
#
loop_
_entity_poly.entity_id
_entity_poly.type
_entity_poly.pdbx_seq_one_letter_code
_entity_poly.pdbx_strand_id
1 'polypeptide(L)'
;PFTKSLLKLKVSKWLSKMNKTDLIVRQLGLQDYQEIWHKMQEFTDNRNAETTDEIWLVEHHPVFTQGQAGKPEHLLHSSNIPVVQSDRGGQITYHGPGQQVMYVLIDIKRHEHLNVRQLVTALEQSVVETLADYGIEGYPKPDAPGVYIDGKKICSLGLRIRKGCSFHGLAFNINMDLNPFHYINPCGYAGLEMCQLADFIGKEEATLDKVSPKLIKHFAEL
;
A
#
# COMPACT_ATOMS: atom_id res chain seq x y z
N PRO A 1 3.78 21.04 9.61
CA PRO A 1 4.66 20.42 10.60
C PRO A 1 4.21 18.99 10.85
N PHE A 2 5.01 18.03 10.34
CA PHE A 2 4.77 16.61 10.56
C PHE A 2 5.34 16.22 11.93
N THR A 3 4.55 16.30 12.98
CA THR A 3 4.91 15.80 14.31
C THR A 3 3.94 14.71 14.72
N LYS A 4 4.10 13.49 14.20
CA LYS A 4 3.62 12.28 14.88
C LYS A 4 4.62 11.15 14.61
N SER A 5 5.20 10.65 15.68
CA SER A 5 6.07 9.48 15.83
C SER A 5 6.99 9.08 14.66
N LEU A 6 8.27 9.40 14.79
CA LEU A 6 9.35 8.85 13.96
C LEU A 6 9.82 7.53 14.59
N LEU A 7 9.60 6.42 13.93
CA LEU A 7 10.21 5.15 14.30
C LEU A 7 11.42 4.90 13.38
N LYS A 8 12.63 4.88 13.95
CA LYS A 8 13.82 4.42 13.22
C LYS A 8 13.94 2.92 13.42
N LEU A 9 13.70 2.15 12.37
CA LEU A 9 13.88 0.70 12.35
C LEU A 9 15.30 0.35 11.88
N LYS A 10 15.99 -0.51 12.64
CA LYS A 10 17.17 -1.21 12.16
C LYS A 10 16.69 -2.36 11.26
N VAL A 11 16.99 -2.28 10.01
CA VAL A 11 16.56 -3.20 8.98
C VAL A 11 17.52 -4.38 8.90
N SER A 12 16.99 -5.62 8.93
CA SER A 12 17.78 -6.84 8.89
C SER A 12 17.71 -7.56 7.53
N LYS A 13 18.82 -8.20 7.20
CA LYS A 13 19.13 -9.16 6.12
C LYS A 13 19.00 -8.72 4.65
N TRP A 14 17.88 -8.26 4.15
CA TRP A 14 17.76 -7.87 2.73
C TRP A 14 18.37 -6.49 2.48
N LEU A 15 18.12 -5.60 3.42
CA LEU A 15 18.75 -4.30 3.50
C LEU A 15 20.12 -4.34 4.22
N SER A 16 20.50 -5.43 4.89
CA SER A 16 21.79 -5.56 5.59
C SER A 16 22.97 -5.87 4.66
N LYS A 17 22.73 -6.28 3.43
CA LYS A 17 23.73 -6.28 2.34
C LYS A 17 23.91 -4.92 1.68
N MET A 18 23.11 -3.95 2.09
CA MET A 18 23.10 -2.59 1.61
C MET A 18 23.78 -1.71 2.65
N ASN A 19 24.62 -0.79 2.20
CA ASN A 19 25.21 0.24 3.05
C ASN A 19 24.08 0.84 3.90
N LYS A 20 24.26 0.85 5.24
CA LYS A 20 23.33 1.32 6.27
C LYS A 20 22.60 2.59 5.86
N THR A 21 21.50 2.46 5.14
CA THR A 21 20.54 3.54 4.94
C THR A 21 19.42 3.33 5.95
N ASP A 22 19.31 4.21 6.92
CA ASP A 22 18.19 4.21 7.86
C ASP A 22 16.89 4.39 7.05
N LEU A 23 15.97 3.44 7.14
CA LEU A 23 14.63 3.57 6.59
C LEU A 23 13.78 4.36 7.58
N ILE A 24 13.17 5.45 7.13
CA ILE A 24 12.30 6.27 7.97
C ILE A 24 10.85 5.79 7.79
N VAL A 25 10.18 5.47 8.88
CA VAL A 25 8.75 5.16 8.89
C VAL A 25 7.98 6.34 9.47
N ARG A 26 7.01 6.86 8.71
CA ARG A 26 6.11 7.93 9.15
C ARG A 26 4.70 7.39 9.31
N GLN A 27 4.09 7.62 10.47
CA GLN A 27 2.67 7.38 10.71
C GLN A 27 1.91 8.68 10.54
N LEU A 28 1.11 8.79 9.48
CA LEU A 28 0.44 10.03 9.09
C LEU A 28 -1.01 10.09 9.59
N GLY A 29 -1.61 8.96 9.96
CA GLY A 29 -3.02 8.87 10.36
C GLY A 29 -3.98 9.09 9.19
N LEU A 30 -5.18 9.56 9.48
CA LEU A 30 -6.22 9.82 8.47
C LEU A 30 -5.93 11.12 7.71
N GLN A 31 -5.84 11.04 6.40
CA GLN A 31 -5.39 12.13 5.52
C GLN A 31 -6.22 12.22 4.24
N ASP A 32 -6.27 13.40 3.64
CA ASP A 32 -6.73 13.56 2.26
C ASP A 32 -5.77 12.89 1.27
N TYR A 33 -6.34 12.19 0.28
CA TYR A 33 -5.55 11.46 -0.71
C TYR A 33 -4.71 12.39 -1.59
N GLN A 34 -5.32 13.48 -2.11
CA GLN A 34 -4.64 14.38 -3.03
C GLN A 34 -3.48 15.11 -2.35
N GLU A 35 -3.66 15.52 -1.08
CA GLU A 35 -2.57 16.13 -0.31
C GLU A 35 -1.37 15.19 -0.18
N ILE A 36 -1.60 13.94 0.21
CA ILE A 36 -0.51 12.96 0.37
C ILE A 36 0.10 12.60 -0.96
N TRP A 37 -0.70 12.45 -2.01
CA TRP A 37 -0.21 12.22 -3.36
C TRP A 37 0.73 13.31 -3.85
N HIS A 38 0.35 14.58 -3.71
CA HIS A 38 1.21 15.71 -4.07
C HIS A 38 2.49 15.75 -3.24
N LYS A 39 2.42 15.46 -1.93
CA LYS A 39 3.60 15.37 -1.05
C LYS A 39 4.55 14.24 -1.48
N MET A 40 4.02 13.09 -1.92
CA MET A 40 4.86 12.01 -2.46
C MET A 40 5.56 12.43 -3.76
N GLN A 41 4.86 13.13 -4.64
CA GLN A 41 5.45 13.66 -5.88
C GLN A 41 6.56 14.66 -5.56
N GLU A 42 6.30 15.63 -4.69
CA GLU A 42 7.27 16.63 -4.25
C GLU A 42 8.49 15.98 -3.59
N PHE A 43 8.28 15.04 -2.68
CA PHE A 43 9.36 14.26 -2.05
C PHE A 43 10.21 13.54 -3.09
N THR A 44 9.56 12.88 -4.06
CA THR A 44 10.26 12.13 -5.11
C THR A 44 11.03 13.05 -6.07
N ASP A 45 10.46 14.18 -6.43
CA ASP A 45 11.09 15.13 -7.35
C ASP A 45 12.30 15.87 -6.73
N ASN A 46 12.25 16.13 -5.42
CA ASN A 46 13.27 16.84 -4.67
C ASN A 46 14.35 15.92 -4.06
N ARG A 47 14.26 14.59 -4.27
CA ARG A 47 15.28 13.65 -3.79
C ARG A 47 16.66 13.96 -4.36
N ASN A 48 17.67 13.76 -3.52
CA ASN A 48 19.09 13.81 -3.86
C ASN A 48 19.83 12.60 -3.26
N ALA A 49 21.15 12.57 -3.38
CA ALA A 49 21.96 11.46 -2.88
C ALA A 49 21.85 11.23 -1.35
N GLU A 50 21.57 12.27 -0.59
CA GLU A 50 21.47 12.23 0.88
C GLU A 50 20.05 11.92 1.38
N THR A 51 19.04 11.95 0.50
CA THR A 51 17.64 11.75 0.90
C THR A 51 17.40 10.30 1.30
N THR A 52 17.04 10.08 2.55
CA THR A 52 16.72 8.75 3.10
C THR A 52 15.43 8.19 2.47
N ASP A 53 15.36 6.87 2.32
CA ASP A 53 14.14 6.19 1.89
C ASP A 53 13.10 6.23 3.00
N GLU A 54 11.83 6.34 2.62
CA GLU A 54 10.74 6.47 3.58
C GLU A 54 9.60 5.49 3.31
N ILE A 55 8.94 5.04 4.38
CA ILE A 55 7.64 4.39 4.36
C ILE A 55 6.64 5.33 5.01
N TRP A 56 5.54 5.61 4.34
CA TRP A 56 4.44 6.37 4.90
C TRP A 56 3.23 5.48 5.14
N LEU A 57 2.83 5.36 6.39
CA LEU A 57 1.61 4.66 6.81
C LEU A 57 0.49 5.69 6.94
N VAL A 58 -0.59 5.46 6.22
CA VAL A 58 -1.69 6.41 6.15
C VAL A 58 -3.03 5.69 6.02
N GLU A 59 -4.08 6.32 6.52
CA GLU A 59 -5.46 6.05 6.15
C GLU A 59 -5.96 7.22 5.31
N HIS A 60 -6.89 6.98 4.40
CA HIS A 60 -7.51 8.06 3.64
C HIS A 60 -8.98 8.25 3.99
N HIS A 61 -9.46 9.48 3.90
CA HIS A 61 -10.88 9.73 3.76
C HIS A 61 -11.43 8.99 2.55
N PRO A 62 -12.73 8.61 2.53
CA PRO A 62 -13.33 7.88 1.43
C PRO A 62 -13.01 8.51 0.06
N VAL A 63 -12.38 7.74 -0.82
CA VAL A 63 -11.97 8.17 -2.14
C VAL A 63 -11.85 6.99 -3.10
N PHE A 64 -12.31 7.15 -4.34
CA PHE A 64 -11.93 6.28 -5.44
C PHE A 64 -10.69 6.85 -6.13
N THR A 65 -9.69 6.02 -6.37
CA THR A 65 -8.52 6.41 -7.16
C THR A 65 -8.45 5.61 -8.44
N GLN A 66 -8.31 6.30 -9.56
CA GLN A 66 -8.16 5.70 -10.88
C GLN A 66 -6.70 5.78 -11.30
N GLY A 67 -6.06 4.62 -11.49
CA GLY A 67 -4.67 4.55 -11.92
C GLY A 67 -4.52 4.79 -13.42
N GLN A 68 -3.28 4.69 -13.93
CA GLN A 68 -2.95 4.97 -15.33
C GLN A 68 -3.65 4.04 -16.34
N ALA A 69 -3.99 2.80 -15.94
CA ALA A 69 -4.75 1.86 -16.75
C ALA A 69 -6.26 1.98 -16.55
N GLY A 70 -6.70 3.00 -15.79
CA GLY A 70 -8.10 3.19 -15.43
C GLY A 70 -8.98 3.46 -16.64
N LYS A 71 -10.14 2.81 -16.65
CA LYS A 71 -11.17 3.01 -17.68
C LYS A 71 -12.47 3.48 -17.02
N PRO A 72 -13.17 4.48 -17.60
CA PRO A 72 -14.41 5.01 -17.03
C PRO A 72 -15.49 3.94 -16.80
N GLU A 73 -15.52 2.90 -17.63
CA GLU A 73 -16.49 1.80 -17.57
C GLU A 73 -16.42 0.97 -16.27
N HIS A 74 -15.30 1.08 -15.53
CA HIS A 74 -15.12 0.39 -14.25
C HIS A 74 -15.70 1.14 -13.04
N LEU A 75 -16.18 2.37 -13.24
CA LEU A 75 -17.03 3.08 -12.28
C LEU A 75 -18.49 2.74 -12.60
N LEU A 76 -19.09 1.83 -11.85
CA LEU A 76 -20.41 1.27 -12.13
C LEU A 76 -21.56 2.17 -11.65
N HIS A 77 -21.35 2.85 -10.53
CA HIS A 77 -22.37 3.69 -9.90
C HIS A 77 -21.78 5.02 -9.45
N SER A 78 -22.51 6.09 -9.67
CA SER A 78 -22.20 7.40 -9.08
C SER A 78 -22.46 7.39 -7.58
N SER A 79 -21.63 8.09 -6.82
CA SER A 79 -21.78 8.26 -5.38
C SER A 79 -21.25 9.63 -4.96
N ASN A 80 -21.41 9.97 -3.68
CA ASN A 80 -20.81 11.19 -3.12
C ASN A 80 -19.31 11.03 -2.82
N ILE A 81 -18.74 9.84 -3.05
CA ILE A 81 -17.31 9.59 -2.85
C ILE A 81 -16.54 10.18 -4.05
N PRO A 82 -15.56 11.07 -3.81
CA PRO A 82 -14.81 11.68 -4.90
C PRO A 82 -14.01 10.62 -5.69
N VAL A 83 -13.85 10.88 -6.99
CA VAL A 83 -13.00 10.07 -7.90
C VAL A 83 -11.79 10.91 -8.29
N VAL A 84 -10.59 10.42 -8.00
CA VAL A 84 -9.33 11.09 -8.29
C VAL A 84 -8.57 10.30 -9.36
N GLN A 85 -8.21 10.98 -10.46
CA GLN A 85 -7.30 10.43 -11.46
C GLN A 85 -5.87 10.53 -10.92
N SER A 86 -5.27 9.38 -10.62
CA SER A 86 -3.93 9.26 -10.05
C SER A 86 -2.91 8.77 -11.09
N ASP A 87 -1.63 8.96 -10.79
CA ASP A 87 -0.52 8.48 -11.62
C ASP A 87 0.05 7.11 -11.20
N ARG A 88 -0.54 6.46 -10.18
CA ARG A 88 -0.16 5.09 -9.82
C ARG A 88 -0.49 4.08 -10.93
N GLY A 89 0.17 2.94 -10.88
CA GLY A 89 -0.20 1.81 -11.72
C GLY A 89 -1.59 1.24 -11.40
N GLY A 90 -2.12 0.43 -12.29
CA GLY A 90 -3.40 -0.27 -12.12
C GLY A 90 -4.62 0.57 -12.49
N GLN A 91 -5.78 0.05 -12.12
CA GLN A 91 -7.10 0.60 -12.46
C GLN A 91 -7.78 1.22 -11.25
N ILE A 92 -9.11 1.32 -11.24
CA ILE A 92 -9.85 1.92 -10.14
C ILE A 92 -9.80 1.06 -8.88
N THR A 93 -9.67 1.70 -7.72
CA THR A 93 -9.82 1.09 -6.40
C THR A 93 -10.46 2.09 -5.42
N TYR A 94 -10.73 1.64 -4.21
CA TYR A 94 -11.31 2.43 -3.14
C TYR A 94 -10.35 2.50 -1.94
N HIS A 95 -10.28 3.66 -1.31
CA HIS A 95 -9.62 3.88 -0.04
C HIS A 95 -10.60 4.50 0.96
N GLY A 96 -10.49 4.07 2.22
CA GLY A 96 -11.32 4.58 3.30
C GLY A 96 -10.72 4.26 4.67
N PRO A 97 -11.30 4.83 5.75
CA PRO A 97 -10.89 4.53 7.12
C PRO A 97 -10.90 3.03 7.42
N GLY A 98 -9.92 2.54 8.16
CA GLY A 98 -9.76 1.12 8.48
C GLY A 98 -8.98 0.33 7.42
N GLN A 99 -8.52 0.98 6.34
CA GLN A 99 -7.58 0.41 5.37
C GLN A 99 -6.18 0.92 5.68
N GLN A 100 -5.21 0.03 5.89
CA GLN A 100 -3.82 0.45 6.00
C GLN A 100 -3.22 0.66 4.61
N VAL A 101 -2.97 1.90 4.27
CA VAL A 101 -2.19 2.24 3.09
C VAL A 101 -0.73 2.38 3.52
N MET A 102 0.18 1.71 2.80
CA MET A 102 1.61 1.80 3.00
C MET A 102 2.27 2.28 1.70
N TYR A 103 2.74 3.51 1.70
CA TYR A 103 3.50 4.08 0.60
C TYR A 103 4.98 3.84 0.80
N VAL A 104 5.68 3.46 -0.27
CA VAL A 104 7.12 3.14 -0.26
C VAL A 104 7.87 4.10 -1.19
N LEU A 105 8.60 5.02 -0.58
CA LEU A 105 9.36 6.07 -1.26
C LEU A 105 10.85 5.68 -1.25
N ILE A 106 11.22 4.80 -2.18
CA ILE A 106 12.52 4.13 -2.22
C ILE A 106 13.27 4.52 -3.50
N ASP A 107 14.54 4.87 -3.37
CA ASP A 107 15.44 5.02 -4.52
C ASP A 107 15.98 3.64 -4.93
N ILE A 108 15.31 3.03 -5.89
CA ILE A 108 15.61 1.67 -6.37
C ILE A 108 17.06 1.56 -6.89
N LYS A 109 17.61 2.64 -7.43
CA LYS A 109 18.97 2.64 -7.99
C LYS A 109 20.08 2.45 -6.95
N ARG A 110 19.78 2.75 -5.68
CA ARG A 110 20.73 2.55 -4.57
C ARG A 110 20.84 1.09 -4.14
N HIS A 111 19.94 0.26 -4.63
CA HIS A 111 19.76 -1.11 -4.18
C HIS A 111 20.13 -2.06 -5.31
N GLU A 112 21.37 -2.53 -5.30
CA GLU A 112 22.01 -3.30 -6.38
C GLU A 112 21.20 -4.52 -6.87
N HIS A 113 20.34 -5.08 -5.98
CA HIS A 113 19.53 -6.27 -6.27
C HIS A 113 18.02 -5.96 -6.25
N LEU A 114 17.63 -4.68 -6.24
CA LEU A 114 16.22 -4.29 -6.21
C LEU A 114 15.78 -3.77 -7.58
N ASN A 115 14.80 -4.42 -8.16
CA ASN A 115 14.05 -3.89 -9.30
C ASN A 115 12.57 -3.73 -8.93
N VAL A 116 11.79 -3.15 -9.83
CA VAL A 116 10.36 -2.88 -9.58
C VAL A 116 9.59 -4.17 -9.27
N ARG A 117 9.88 -5.27 -9.97
CA ARG A 117 9.22 -6.56 -9.75
C ARG A 117 9.53 -7.13 -8.38
N GLN A 118 10.79 -7.04 -7.95
CA GLN A 118 11.19 -7.47 -6.61
C GLN A 118 10.55 -6.62 -5.51
N LEU A 119 10.40 -5.30 -5.73
CA LEU A 119 9.69 -4.44 -4.80
C LEU A 119 8.20 -4.82 -4.68
N VAL A 120 7.55 -5.12 -5.80
CA VAL A 120 6.16 -5.63 -5.81
C VAL A 120 6.09 -6.95 -5.02
N THR A 121 6.98 -7.90 -5.31
CA THR A 121 7.03 -9.18 -4.59
C THR A 121 7.25 -8.99 -3.09
N ALA A 122 8.14 -8.08 -2.69
CA ALA A 122 8.39 -7.76 -1.28
C ALA A 122 7.15 -7.19 -0.59
N LEU A 123 6.41 -6.30 -1.26
CA LEU A 123 5.17 -5.75 -0.75
C LEU A 123 4.09 -6.83 -0.57
N GLU A 124 3.92 -7.71 -1.55
CA GLU A 124 2.98 -8.84 -1.47
C GLU A 124 3.39 -9.81 -0.35
N GLN A 125 4.67 -10.17 -0.29
CA GLN A 125 5.17 -11.09 0.73
C GLN A 125 5.01 -10.53 2.15
N SER A 126 5.23 -9.23 2.36
CA SER A 126 5.02 -8.60 3.67
C SER A 126 3.58 -8.74 4.17
N VAL A 127 2.59 -8.69 3.27
CA VAL A 127 1.19 -8.93 3.62
C VAL A 127 0.93 -10.41 3.88
N VAL A 128 1.48 -11.31 3.05
CA VAL A 128 1.36 -12.77 3.25
C VAL A 128 1.91 -13.19 4.61
N GLU A 129 3.10 -12.71 4.99
CA GLU A 129 3.72 -12.99 6.29
C GLU A 129 2.90 -12.38 7.44
N THR A 130 2.36 -11.18 7.25
CA THR A 130 1.46 -10.56 8.24
C THR A 130 0.19 -11.39 8.45
N LEU A 131 -0.39 -11.93 7.38
CA LEU A 131 -1.55 -12.83 7.47
C LEU A 131 -1.18 -14.15 8.17
N ALA A 132 0.01 -14.69 7.88
CA ALA A 132 0.52 -15.91 8.51
C ALA A 132 0.69 -15.76 10.03
N ASP A 133 1.05 -14.57 10.54
CA ASP A 133 1.08 -14.27 11.98
C ASP A 133 -0.29 -14.47 12.67
N TYR A 134 -1.37 -14.44 11.89
CA TYR A 134 -2.74 -14.68 12.36
C TYR A 134 -3.27 -16.07 11.95
N GLY A 135 -2.41 -16.94 11.41
CA GLY A 135 -2.81 -18.27 10.95
C GLY A 135 -3.62 -18.27 9.66
N ILE A 136 -3.56 -17.22 8.88
CA ILE A 136 -4.31 -17.05 7.62
C ILE A 136 -3.38 -17.30 6.45
N GLU A 137 -3.80 -18.16 5.51
CA GLU A 137 -3.08 -18.41 4.27
C GLU A 137 -3.49 -17.40 3.19
N GLY A 138 -2.66 -16.39 2.97
CA GLY A 138 -2.79 -15.45 1.86
C GLY A 138 -1.81 -15.80 0.74
N TYR A 139 -2.14 -15.39 -0.49
CA TYR A 139 -1.29 -15.64 -1.65
C TYR A 139 -1.36 -14.52 -2.70
N PRO A 140 -0.25 -14.22 -3.40
CA PRO A 140 -0.25 -13.33 -4.56
C PRO A 140 -0.75 -14.04 -5.81
N LYS A 141 -1.19 -13.27 -6.83
CA LYS A 141 -1.50 -13.79 -8.17
C LYS A 141 -0.56 -13.16 -9.20
N PRO A 142 0.05 -13.95 -10.11
CA PRO A 142 1.01 -13.43 -11.10
C PRO A 142 0.47 -12.34 -12.00
N ASP A 143 -0.79 -12.47 -12.44
CA ASP A 143 -1.40 -11.60 -13.45
C ASP A 143 -2.29 -10.49 -12.84
N ALA A 144 -2.46 -10.48 -11.53
CA ALA A 144 -3.33 -9.54 -10.83
C ALA A 144 -2.70 -9.11 -9.49
N PRO A 145 -1.70 -8.21 -9.52
CA PRO A 145 -0.94 -7.82 -8.33
C PRO A 145 -1.81 -7.52 -7.12
N GLY A 146 -1.37 -8.02 -5.96
CA GLY A 146 -2.10 -7.95 -4.70
C GLY A 146 -2.12 -9.28 -3.97
N VAL A 147 -2.74 -9.31 -2.78
CA VAL A 147 -2.84 -10.52 -1.96
C VAL A 147 -4.30 -10.95 -1.83
N TYR A 148 -4.51 -12.25 -1.87
CA TYR A 148 -5.81 -12.89 -1.91
C TYR A 148 -5.96 -13.96 -0.82
N ILE A 149 -7.20 -14.17 -0.37
CA ILE A 149 -7.62 -15.25 0.52
C ILE A 149 -8.87 -15.87 -0.11
N ASP A 150 -8.87 -17.17 -0.38
CA ASP A 150 -10.01 -17.90 -0.98
C ASP A 150 -10.60 -17.21 -2.22
N GLY A 151 -9.74 -16.66 -3.08
CA GLY A 151 -10.14 -15.96 -4.30
C GLY A 151 -10.54 -14.50 -4.13
N LYS A 152 -10.76 -14.02 -2.91
CA LYS A 152 -11.10 -12.62 -2.58
C LYS A 152 -9.84 -11.80 -2.34
N LYS A 153 -9.84 -10.56 -2.80
CA LYS A 153 -8.67 -9.67 -2.64
C LYS A 153 -8.72 -8.97 -1.29
N ILE A 154 -7.67 -9.12 -0.50
CA ILE A 154 -7.50 -8.43 0.79
C ILE A 154 -6.55 -7.24 0.70
N CYS A 155 -5.61 -7.25 -0.25
CA CYS A 155 -4.67 -6.17 -0.46
C CYS A 155 -4.52 -5.83 -1.94
N SER A 156 -4.67 -4.57 -2.27
CA SER A 156 -4.41 -4.01 -3.60
C SER A 156 -3.02 -3.39 -3.66
N LEU A 157 -2.42 -3.34 -4.85
CA LEU A 157 -1.07 -2.89 -5.05
C LEU A 157 -0.93 -2.07 -6.33
N GLY A 158 -0.26 -0.95 -6.25
CA GLY A 158 0.03 -0.11 -7.40
C GLY A 158 1.16 0.87 -7.10
N LEU A 159 2.23 0.80 -7.88
CA LEU A 159 3.40 1.67 -7.76
C LEU A 159 3.47 2.67 -8.91
N ARG A 160 4.21 3.73 -8.69
CA ARG A 160 4.76 4.61 -9.71
C ARG A 160 6.27 4.67 -9.56
N ILE A 161 6.98 4.62 -10.68
CA ILE A 161 8.42 4.84 -10.72
C ILE A 161 8.69 6.12 -11.48
N ARG A 162 9.43 7.03 -10.85
CA ARG A 162 9.87 8.30 -11.44
C ARG A 162 11.32 8.55 -11.08
N LYS A 163 12.16 8.83 -12.08
CA LYS A 163 13.61 9.03 -11.91
C LYS A 163 14.34 7.88 -11.19
N GLY A 164 13.79 6.65 -11.28
CA GLY A 164 14.33 5.47 -10.59
C GLY A 164 13.91 5.33 -9.13
N CYS A 165 13.00 6.16 -8.65
CA CYS A 165 12.45 6.11 -7.30
C CYS A 165 10.98 5.67 -7.33
N SER A 166 10.58 4.87 -6.34
CA SER A 166 9.19 4.45 -6.17
C SER A 166 8.39 5.45 -5.33
N PHE A 167 7.09 5.52 -5.58
CA PHE A 167 6.08 6.07 -4.69
C PHE A 167 4.73 5.37 -4.92
N HIS A 168 3.69 5.67 -4.12
CA HIS A 168 2.56 4.80 -3.90
C HIS A 168 2.99 3.47 -3.25
N GLY A 169 2.18 2.43 -3.29
CA GLY A 169 2.48 1.18 -2.62
C GLY A 169 1.30 0.23 -2.56
N LEU A 170 0.92 -0.20 -1.35
CA LEU A 170 -0.15 -1.14 -1.11
C LEU A 170 -1.30 -0.54 -0.28
N ALA A 171 -2.48 -1.15 -0.39
CA ALA A 171 -3.68 -0.85 0.38
C ALA A 171 -4.25 -2.15 0.94
N PHE A 172 -4.06 -2.38 2.24
CA PHE A 172 -4.42 -3.58 2.96
C PHE A 172 -5.70 -3.35 3.76
N ASN A 173 -6.75 -4.09 3.44
CA ASN A 173 -8.05 -3.99 4.09
C ASN A 173 -7.99 -4.62 5.47
N ILE A 174 -8.05 -3.82 6.53
CA ILE A 174 -7.97 -4.31 7.91
C ILE A 174 -9.37 -4.44 8.54
N ASN A 175 -10.05 -3.31 8.72
CA ASN A 175 -11.40 -3.25 9.29
C ASN A 175 -12.09 -1.98 8.80
N MET A 176 -12.67 -2.04 7.61
CA MET A 176 -13.21 -0.91 6.88
C MET A 176 -14.63 -1.21 6.36
N ASP A 177 -15.31 -0.20 5.84
CA ASP A 177 -16.51 -0.40 5.04
C ASP A 177 -16.13 -0.87 3.63
N LEU A 178 -16.47 -2.11 3.28
CA LEU A 178 -16.23 -2.69 1.95
C LEU A 178 -17.31 -2.35 0.93
N ASN A 179 -18.47 -1.77 1.34
CA ASN A 179 -19.58 -1.50 0.45
C ASN A 179 -19.20 -0.64 -0.77
N PRO A 180 -18.34 0.40 -0.66
CA PRO A 180 -17.96 1.20 -1.81
C PRO A 180 -17.25 0.40 -2.92
N PHE A 181 -16.65 -0.74 -2.63
CA PHE A 181 -16.09 -1.61 -3.67
C PHE A 181 -17.16 -2.17 -4.64
N HIS A 182 -18.44 -2.23 -4.24
CA HIS A 182 -19.54 -2.63 -5.12
C HIS A 182 -19.92 -1.55 -6.16
N TYR A 183 -19.41 -0.32 -6.01
CA TYR A 183 -19.65 0.76 -6.96
C TYR A 183 -18.64 0.78 -8.11
N ILE A 184 -17.68 -0.11 -8.07
CA ILE A 184 -16.61 -0.21 -9.07
C ILE A 184 -16.36 -1.67 -9.47
N ASN A 185 -15.64 -1.86 -10.58
CA ASN A 185 -14.95 -3.13 -10.85
C ASN A 185 -13.53 -3.01 -10.29
N PRO A 186 -13.25 -3.53 -9.07
CA PRO A 186 -11.97 -3.31 -8.42
C PRO A 186 -10.82 -3.84 -9.30
N CYS A 187 -9.77 -3.05 -9.48
CA CYS A 187 -8.64 -3.40 -10.33
C CYS A 187 -9.02 -3.72 -11.79
N GLY A 188 -10.21 -3.33 -12.24
CA GLY A 188 -10.74 -3.62 -13.59
C GLY A 188 -11.30 -5.03 -13.78
N TYR A 189 -11.43 -5.80 -12.71
CA TYR A 189 -11.98 -7.17 -12.77
C TYR A 189 -13.45 -7.17 -12.36
N ALA A 190 -14.35 -7.44 -13.31
CA ALA A 190 -15.77 -7.61 -13.01
C ALA A 190 -15.98 -8.81 -12.06
N GLY A 191 -16.76 -8.60 -11.01
CA GLY A 191 -17.07 -9.64 -10.03
C GLY A 191 -15.95 -9.99 -9.06
N LEU A 192 -14.83 -9.23 -9.02
CA LEU A 192 -13.80 -9.43 -8.03
C LEU A 192 -14.34 -9.05 -6.64
N GLU A 193 -14.41 -10.04 -5.76
CA GLU A 193 -14.78 -9.83 -4.38
C GLU A 193 -13.60 -9.32 -3.55
N MET A 194 -13.88 -8.41 -2.62
CA MET A 194 -12.94 -7.91 -1.64
C MET A 194 -13.24 -8.53 -0.27
N CYS A 195 -12.20 -8.73 0.54
CA CYS A 195 -12.32 -9.10 1.94
C CYS A 195 -11.40 -8.24 2.80
N GLN A 196 -11.47 -8.39 4.10
CA GLN A 196 -10.69 -7.66 5.08
C GLN A 196 -10.27 -8.56 6.23
N LEU A 197 -9.24 -8.17 6.97
CA LEU A 197 -8.67 -8.98 8.05
C LEU A 197 -9.70 -9.24 9.16
N ALA A 198 -10.57 -8.26 9.46
CA ALA A 198 -11.62 -8.37 10.48
C ALA A 198 -12.62 -9.52 10.21
N ASP A 199 -12.79 -9.93 8.96
CA ASP A 199 -13.66 -11.06 8.60
C ASP A 199 -13.14 -12.40 9.12
N PHE A 200 -11.83 -12.48 9.40
CA PHE A 200 -11.14 -13.72 9.83
C PHE A 200 -10.78 -13.72 11.32
N ILE A 201 -10.36 -12.59 11.88
CA ILE A 201 -9.86 -12.52 13.27
C ILE A 201 -10.74 -11.70 14.22
N GLY A 202 -11.83 -11.11 13.70
CA GLY A 202 -12.70 -10.20 14.44
C GLY A 202 -12.18 -8.76 14.52
N LYS A 203 -13.11 -7.84 14.76
CA LYS A 203 -12.85 -6.38 14.72
C LYS A 203 -11.92 -5.89 15.82
N GLU A 204 -11.94 -6.54 16.99
CA GLU A 204 -11.10 -6.15 18.14
C GLU A 204 -9.62 -6.44 17.91
N GLU A 205 -9.30 -7.50 17.17
CA GLU A 205 -7.94 -7.85 16.80
C GLU A 205 -7.48 -7.19 15.52
N ALA A 206 -8.38 -6.93 14.57
CA ALA A 206 -8.10 -6.30 13.30
C ALA A 206 -8.06 -4.77 13.44
N THR A 207 -7.02 -4.25 14.08
CA THR A 207 -6.78 -2.80 14.21
C THR A 207 -5.45 -2.41 13.56
N LEU A 208 -5.38 -1.18 13.06
CA LEU A 208 -4.16 -0.70 12.42
C LEU A 208 -2.97 -0.71 13.39
N ASP A 209 -3.20 -0.35 14.65
CA ASP A 209 -2.15 -0.32 15.68
C ASP A 209 -1.53 -1.70 15.94
N LYS A 210 -2.31 -2.78 15.82
CA LYS A 210 -1.83 -4.16 15.97
C LYS A 210 -1.18 -4.71 14.70
N VAL A 211 -1.70 -4.33 13.54
CA VAL A 211 -1.31 -4.91 12.23
C VAL A 211 -0.13 -4.18 11.61
N SER A 212 -0.10 -2.84 11.66
CA SER A 212 0.91 -2.05 10.97
C SER A 212 2.35 -2.34 11.43
N PRO A 213 2.62 -2.53 12.74
CA PRO A 213 3.98 -2.90 13.18
C PRO A 213 4.45 -4.25 12.60
N LYS A 214 3.55 -5.24 12.45
CA LYS A 214 3.86 -6.53 11.84
C LYS A 214 4.15 -6.38 10.35
N LEU A 215 3.32 -5.64 9.63
CA LEU A 215 3.49 -5.36 8.21
C LEU A 215 4.85 -4.70 7.92
N ILE A 216 5.22 -3.69 8.71
CA ILE A 216 6.51 -3.01 8.58
C ILE A 216 7.66 -3.95 8.91
N LYS A 217 7.54 -4.73 9.99
CA LYS A 217 8.56 -5.70 10.39
C LYS A 217 8.83 -6.67 9.25
N HIS A 218 7.80 -7.32 8.70
CA HIS A 218 7.96 -8.27 7.60
C HIS A 218 8.53 -7.61 6.35
N PHE A 219 8.06 -6.41 5.98
CA PHE A 219 8.65 -5.69 4.85
C PHE A 219 10.13 -5.36 5.06
N ALA A 220 10.53 -5.03 6.28
CA ALA A 220 11.92 -4.69 6.61
C ALA A 220 12.84 -5.93 6.72
N GLU A 221 12.29 -7.13 6.89
CA GLU A 221 13.03 -8.38 6.99
C GLU A 221 13.27 -9.06 5.63
N LEU A 222 12.54 -8.64 4.60
CA LEU A 222 12.68 -9.12 3.21
C LEU A 222 13.83 -8.44 2.49
#